data_8636538ae4acfd2b56ba057ebbe18742
#
_entry.id   8636538ae4acfd2b56ba057ebbe18742
#
_cell.length_a   1.000
_cell.length_b   1.000
_cell.length_c   1.000
_cell.angle_alpha   90.00
_cell.angle_beta   90.00
_cell.angle_gamma   90.00
#
_symmetry.space_group_name_H-M   'P 1'
#
loop_
_entity.id
_entity.type
_entity.pdbx_description
1 polymer ?
#
loop_
_entity_poly.entity_id
_entity_poly.type
_entity_poly.pdbx_seq_one_letter_code
_entity_poly.pdbx_strand_id
1 'polypeptide(L)'
;MASTNEVKFGVHSEVGQLRKVMVCAPGRAHQRLTPSNCDQLLFDDVLWVENAKRDHFDFVTKMRDRGVDVVEMHNLLAETVAVPEGKKWILDNQVVPNQVGLGFIDELRSYLEGLDNRALAETLIGGLSTLEFPESVGGKALQVVKEAAGVTEYLLPPLPNTLYTRDTTCWIYGGVTL
;
A
#
# COMPACT_ATOMS: atom_id res chain seq x y z
N MET A 1 33.06 22.73 -5.86
CA MET A 1 32.32 22.07 -4.75
C MET A 1 30.84 22.20 -5.08
N ALA A 2 30.20 21.14 -5.56
CA ALA A 2 28.76 21.14 -5.80
C ALA A 2 28.07 21.09 -4.44
N SER A 3 27.29 22.12 -4.07
CA SER A 3 26.44 22.07 -2.91
C SER A 3 25.36 20.99 -3.18
N THR A 4 25.43 19.88 -2.49
CA THR A 4 24.30 18.98 -2.36
C THR A 4 23.19 19.78 -1.69
N ASN A 5 22.18 20.19 -2.48
CA ASN A 5 20.93 20.71 -1.93
C ASN A 5 20.27 19.55 -1.18
N GLU A 6 20.56 19.44 0.10
CA GLU A 6 19.83 18.53 0.99
C GLU A 6 18.36 18.96 0.99
N VAL A 7 17.49 18.12 0.43
CA VAL A 7 16.05 18.35 0.47
C VAL A 7 15.62 18.23 1.92
N LYS A 8 15.33 19.35 2.57
CA LYS A 8 14.76 19.34 3.92
C LYS A 8 13.28 19.03 3.84
N PHE A 9 12.91 17.84 4.27
CA PHE A 9 11.52 17.51 4.53
C PHE A 9 11.06 18.16 5.83
N GLY A 10 9.80 18.60 5.86
CA GLY A 10 9.22 19.16 7.08
C GLY A 10 7.93 19.92 6.81
N VAL A 11 7.09 19.99 7.84
CA VAL A 11 5.82 20.73 7.84
C VAL A 11 5.89 21.81 8.93
N HIS A 12 5.96 23.07 8.52
CA HIS A 12 6.08 24.21 9.43
C HIS A 12 4.80 25.05 9.48
N SER A 13 3.84 24.80 8.60
CA SER A 13 2.58 25.53 8.52
C SER A 13 1.53 24.72 7.76
N GLU A 14 0.33 24.69 8.27
CA GLU A 14 -0.83 24.07 7.62
C GLU A 14 -1.45 24.98 6.53
N VAL A 15 -1.12 26.26 6.54
CA VAL A 15 -1.66 27.27 5.61
C VAL A 15 -0.57 27.87 4.70
N GLY A 16 0.65 27.36 4.80
CA GLY A 16 1.77 27.77 3.96
C GLY A 16 1.68 27.20 2.55
N GLN A 17 2.57 27.65 1.67
CA GLN A 17 2.67 27.12 0.32
C GLN A 17 3.06 25.64 0.34
N LEU A 18 2.19 24.79 -0.20
CA LEU A 18 2.47 23.37 -0.42
C LEU A 18 3.53 23.22 -1.52
N ARG A 19 4.61 22.50 -1.24
CA ARG A 19 5.72 22.28 -2.19
C ARG A 19 5.81 20.84 -2.63
N LYS A 20 5.63 19.91 -1.69
CA LYS A 20 5.66 18.47 -1.96
C LYS A 20 4.57 17.78 -1.15
N VAL A 21 3.89 16.82 -1.75
CA VAL A 21 2.84 16.04 -1.10
C VAL A 21 2.87 14.61 -1.59
N MET A 22 2.65 13.67 -0.67
CA MET A 22 2.39 12.28 -1.02
C MET A 22 0.87 12.06 -1.13
N VAL A 23 0.45 11.39 -2.18
CA VAL A 23 -0.93 10.96 -2.42
C VAL A 23 -0.96 9.46 -2.69
N CYS A 24 -2.11 8.84 -2.49
CA CYS A 24 -2.34 7.46 -2.87
C CYS A 24 -3.57 7.38 -3.78
N ALA A 25 -3.39 6.93 -5.00
CA ALA A 25 -4.49 6.79 -5.94
C ALA A 25 -5.44 5.64 -5.51
N PRO A 26 -6.77 5.80 -5.70
CA PRO A 26 -7.69 4.69 -5.55
C PRO A 26 -7.30 3.55 -6.48
N GLY A 27 -7.30 2.32 -5.97
CA GLY A 27 -6.81 1.17 -6.71
C GLY A 27 -7.41 -0.15 -6.26
N ARG A 28 -6.61 -1.20 -6.36
CA ARG A 28 -6.99 -2.59 -6.07
C ARG A 28 -7.56 -2.76 -4.65
N ALA A 29 -7.01 -2.09 -3.63
CA ALA A 29 -7.53 -2.14 -2.28
C ALA A 29 -9.01 -1.71 -2.22
N HIS A 30 -9.37 -0.65 -2.96
CA HIS A 30 -10.73 -0.13 -2.99
C HIS A 30 -11.70 -0.98 -3.82
N GLN A 31 -11.19 -1.72 -4.83
CA GLN A 31 -11.98 -2.70 -5.58
C GLN A 31 -12.39 -3.90 -4.72
N ARG A 32 -11.74 -4.09 -3.58
CA ARG A 32 -12.03 -5.17 -2.62
C ARG A 32 -13.03 -4.79 -1.55
N LEU A 33 -13.47 -3.53 -1.52
CA LEU A 33 -14.56 -3.09 -0.66
C LEU A 33 -15.87 -3.75 -1.11
N THR A 34 -16.55 -4.34 -0.16
CA THR A 34 -17.87 -4.98 -0.33
C THR A 34 -18.79 -4.48 0.77
N PRO A 35 -20.11 -4.58 0.62
CA PRO A 35 -21.04 -4.20 1.69
C PRO A 35 -20.81 -4.96 3.01
N SER A 36 -20.16 -6.12 2.96
CA SER A 36 -19.90 -6.94 4.15
C SER A 36 -18.58 -6.62 4.86
N ASN A 37 -17.65 -5.91 4.23
CA ASN A 37 -16.34 -5.60 4.82
C ASN A 37 -16.05 -4.09 4.94
N CYS A 38 -16.90 -3.21 4.39
CA CYS A 38 -16.71 -1.76 4.44
C CYS A 38 -16.50 -1.26 5.86
N ASP A 39 -17.39 -1.59 6.80
CA ASP A 39 -17.31 -1.16 8.20
C ASP A 39 -15.99 -1.56 8.87
N GLN A 40 -15.53 -2.80 8.60
CA GLN A 40 -14.27 -3.30 9.17
C GLN A 40 -13.05 -2.58 8.59
N LEU A 41 -13.16 -2.11 7.34
CA LEU A 41 -12.13 -1.37 6.62
C LEU A 41 -12.29 0.15 6.76
N LEU A 42 -13.19 0.61 7.65
CA LEU A 42 -13.47 2.01 7.96
C LEU A 42 -13.97 2.83 6.76
N PHE A 43 -14.78 2.21 5.93
CA PHE A 43 -15.49 2.85 4.81
C PHE A 43 -17.00 2.77 5.01
N ASP A 44 -17.71 3.85 4.72
CA ASP A 44 -19.18 3.91 4.85
C ASP A 44 -19.90 3.11 3.77
N ASP A 45 -19.27 2.97 2.58
CA ASP A 45 -19.87 2.26 1.45
C ASP A 45 -18.78 1.85 0.43
N VAL A 46 -19.17 1.03 -0.54
CA VAL A 46 -18.33 0.65 -1.68
C VAL A 46 -18.09 1.85 -2.61
N LEU A 47 -16.93 1.86 -3.26
CA LEU A 47 -16.55 2.93 -4.18
C LEU A 47 -16.70 2.51 -5.64
N TRP A 48 -17.20 3.42 -6.47
CA TRP A 48 -16.99 3.31 -7.91
C TRP A 48 -15.54 3.72 -8.25
N VAL A 49 -14.63 2.78 -8.17
CA VAL A 49 -13.18 3.01 -8.22
C VAL A 49 -12.74 3.74 -9.49
N GLU A 50 -13.32 3.42 -10.64
CA GLU A 50 -12.93 4.09 -11.90
C GLU A 50 -13.32 5.58 -11.93
N ASN A 51 -14.42 5.94 -11.29
CA ASN A 51 -14.77 7.36 -11.13
C ASN A 51 -13.85 8.04 -10.12
N ALA A 52 -13.61 7.39 -8.99
CA ALA A 52 -12.69 7.90 -7.97
C ALA A 52 -11.26 8.12 -8.52
N LYS A 53 -10.77 7.25 -9.41
CA LYS A 53 -9.49 7.45 -10.12
C LYS A 53 -9.49 8.72 -10.97
N ARG A 54 -10.59 9.01 -11.68
CA ARG A 54 -10.69 10.25 -12.50
C ARG A 54 -10.68 11.50 -11.64
N ASP A 55 -11.45 11.49 -10.55
CA ASP A 55 -11.52 12.61 -9.61
C ASP A 55 -10.14 12.82 -8.93
N HIS A 56 -9.48 11.72 -8.54
CA HIS A 56 -8.12 11.77 -8.00
C HIS A 56 -7.12 12.33 -9.02
N PHE A 57 -7.19 11.90 -10.28
CA PHE A 57 -6.32 12.41 -11.34
C PHE A 57 -6.51 13.93 -11.55
N ASP A 58 -7.76 14.40 -11.58
CA ASP A 58 -8.07 15.83 -11.66
C ASP A 58 -7.53 16.61 -10.46
N PHE A 59 -7.69 16.09 -9.25
CA PHE A 59 -7.12 16.65 -8.03
C PHE A 59 -5.60 16.77 -8.10
N VAL A 60 -4.91 15.68 -8.48
CA VAL A 60 -3.44 15.65 -8.64
C VAL A 60 -2.98 16.64 -9.71
N THR A 61 -3.68 16.71 -10.83
CA THR A 61 -3.37 17.65 -11.92
C THR A 61 -3.46 19.09 -11.43
N LYS A 62 -4.50 19.46 -10.70
CA LYS A 62 -4.64 20.79 -10.11
C LYS A 62 -3.51 21.18 -9.15
N MET A 63 -2.97 20.22 -8.43
CA MET A 63 -1.79 20.47 -7.56
C MET A 63 -0.53 20.68 -8.41
N ARG A 64 -0.30 19.83 -9.41
CA ARG A 64 0.86 19.94 -10.31
C ARG A 64 0.87 21.23 -11.11
N ASP A 65 -0.29 21.68 -11.58
CA ASP A 65 -0.46 22.99 -12.28
C ASP A 65 -0.09 24.18 -11.39
N ARG A 66 -0.12 24.00 -10.07
CA ARG A 66 0.30 24.99 -9.08
C ARG A 66 1.76 24.83 -8.64
N GLY A 67 2.52 23.99 -9.32
CA GLY A 67 3.93 23.74 -9.05
C GLY A 67 4.21 22.86 -7.83
N VAL A 68 3.21 22.12 -7.36
CA VAL A 68 3.40 21.13 -6.27
C VAL A 68 4.05 19.87 -6.83
N ASP A 69 5.11 19.40 -6.19
CA ASP A 69 5.70 18.09 -6.45
C ASP A 69 4.82 17.00 -5.80
N VAL A 70 4.06 16.28 -6.63
CA VAL A 70 3.14 15.25 -6.16
C VAL A 70 3.76 13.87 -6.35
N VAL A 71 4.00 13.20 -5.23
CA VAL A 71 4.56 11.86 -5.16
C VAL A 71 3.42 10.86 -4.94
N GLU A 72 3.36 9.83 -5.76
CA GLU A 72 2.34 8.79 -5.66
C GLU A 72 2.88 7.60 -4.85
N MET A 73 2.11 7.15 -3.84
CA MET A 73 2.53 6.16 -2.85
C MET A 73 2.95 4.82 -3.48
N HIS A 74 2.20 4.31 -4.47
CA HIS A 74 2.56 3.04 -5.12
C HIS A 74 3.92 3.13 -5.84
N ASN A 75 4.23 4.27 -6.47
CA ASN A 75 5.51 4.48 -7.11
C ASN A 75 6.64 4.56 -6.08
N LEU A 76 6.44 5.34 -5.01
CA LEU A 76 7.41 5.46 -3.94
C LEU A 76 7.67 4.13 -3.24
N LEU A 77 6.62 3.33 -3.01
CA LEU A 77 6.75 2.00 -2.45
C LEU A 77 7.52 1.07 -3.40
N ALA A 78 7.25 1.13 -4.71
CA ALA A 78 7.99 0.36 -5.72
C ALA A 78 9.48 0.73 -5.74
N GLU A 79 9.82 2.01 -5.60
CA GLU A 79 11.20 2.48 -5.46
C GLU A 79 11.84 2.00 -4.14
N THR A 80 11.07 1.99 -3.05
CA THR A 80 11.53 1.54 -1.73
C THR A 80 11.85 0.03 -1.73
N VAL A 81 10.98 -0.79 -2.31
CA VAL A 81 11.23 -2.24 -2.40
C VAL A 81 12.27 -2.61 -3.46
N ALA A 82 12.67 -1.67 -4.32
CA ALA A 82 13.84 -1.85 -5.18
C ALA A 82 15.16 -1.84 -4.41
N VAL A 83 15.16 -1.24 -3.20
CA VAL A 83 16.30 -1.26 -2.28
C VAL A 83 16.22 -2.55 -1.45
N PRO A 84 17.25 -3.43 -1.47
CA PRO A 84 17.19 -4.74 -0.81
C PRO A 84 16.85 -4.66 0.68
N GLU A 85 17.42 -3.70 1.40
CA GLU A 85 17.17 -3.47 2.82
C GLU A 85 15.74 -3.02 3.09
N GLY A 86 15.20 -2.16 2.22
CA GLY A 86 13.80 -1.70 2.28
C GLY A 86 12.82 -2.84 2.04
N LYS A 87 13.06 -3.64 0.98
CA LYS A 87 12.27 -4.84 0.68
C LYS A 87 12.26 -5.81 1.85
N LYS A 88 13.47 -6.11 2.37
CA LYS A 88 13.62 -7.02 3.51
C LYS A 88 12.84 -6.52 4.73
N TRP A 89 13.01 -5.24 5.09
CA TRP A 89 12.34 -4.66 6.25
C TRP A 89 10.81 -4.72 6.13
N ILE A 90 10.27 -4.37 4.96
CA ILE A 90 8.82 -4.40 4.71
C ILE A 90 8.29 -5.84 4.83
N LEU A 91 8.93 -6.80 4.18
CA LEU A 91 8.49 -8.18 4.21
C LEU A 91 8.61 -8.79 5.62
N ASP A 92 9.65 -8.47 6.39
CA ASP A 92 9.82 -8.94 7.77
C ASP A 92 8.70 -8.43 8.70
N ASN A 93 8.13 -7.24 8.41
CA ASN A 93 7.06 -6.65 9.21
C ASN A 93 5.65 -7.00 8.73
N GLN A 94 5.48 -7.33 7.44
CA GLN A 94 4.17 -7.62 6.86
C GLN A 94 3.86 -9.12 6.78
N VAL A 95 4.87 -9.95 6.57
CA VAL A 95 4.72 -11.41 6.49
C VAL A 95 5.02 -12.04 7.84
N VAL A 96 4.04 -11.97 8.74
CA VAL A 96 4.18 -12.44 10.12
C VAL A 96 3.26 -13.63 10.42
N PRO A 97 3.67 -14.56 11.32
CA PRO A 97 2.92 -15.77 11.64
C PRO A 97 1.47 -15.55 12.05
N ASN A 98 1.22 -14.46 12.76
CA ASN A 98 -0.12 -14.14 13.27
C ASN A 98 -1.13 -13.77 12.19
N GLN A 99 -0.66 -13.40 11.00
CA GLN A 99 -1.52 -13.03 9.87
C GLN A 99 -1.71 -14.18 8.88
N VAL A 100 -0.68 -14.97 8.67
CA VAL A 100 -0.64 -15.97 7.57
C VAL A 100 -0.69 -17.40 8.06
N GLY A 101 -0.41 -17.64 9.36
CA GLY A 101 -0.20 -18.98 9.92
C GLY A 101 1.23 -19.50 9.68
N LEU A 102 1.74 -20.27 10.64
CA LEU A 102 3.11 -20.77 10.65
C LEU A 102 3.48 -21.67 9.46
N GLY A 103 2.50 -22.38 8.89
CA GLY A 103 2.74 -23.37 7.83
C GLY A 103 2.77 -22.80 6.41
N PHE A 104 2.62 -21.49 6.21
CA PHE A 104 2.51 -20.88 4.89
C PHE A 104 3.39 -19.64 4.68
N ILE A 105 4.15 -19.25 5.70
CA ILE A 105 4.98 -18.04 5.66
C ILE A 105 6.06 -18.11 4.60
N ASP A 106 6.78 -19.23 4.53
CA ASP A 106 7.94 -19.37 3.65
C ASP A 106 7.51 -19.33 2.17
N GLU A 107 6.39 -19.98 1.84
CA GLU A 107 5.81 -19.98 0.50
C GLU A 107 5.32 -18.56 0.11
N LEU A 108 4.59 -17.88 1.00
CA LEU A 108 4.14 -16.53 0.76
C LEU A 108 5.32 -15.57 0.58
N ARG A 109 6.30 -15.64 1.47
CA ARG A 109 7.50 -14.81 1.39
C ARG A 109 8.24 -15.02 0.08
N SER A 110 8.50 -16.28 -0.28
CA SER A 110 9.17 -16.64 -1.54
C SER A 110 8.43 -16.10 -2.76
N TYR A 111 7.11 -16.19 -2.77
CA TYR A 111 6.27 -15.65 -3.82
C TYR A 111 6.41 -14.12 -3.93
N LEU A 112 6.29 -13.40 -2.81
CA LEU A 112 6.39 -11.94 -2.77
C LEU A 112 7.80 -11.45 -3.16
N GLU A 113 8.84 -12.15 -2.74
CA GLU A 113 10.23 -11.83 -3.12
C GLU A 113 10.48 -11.99 -4.62
N GLY A 114 9.75 -12.92 -5.27
CA GLY A 114 9.82 -13.17 -6.71
C GLY A 114 9.06 -12.18 -7.58
N LEU A 115 8.20 -11.34 -7.01
CA LEU A 115 7.48 -10.32 -7.76
C LEU A 115 8.42 -9.18 -8.20
N ASP A 116 8.14 -8.59 -9.36
CA ASP A 116 8.76 -7.30 -9.69
C ASP A 116 8.32 -6.21 -8.70
N ASN A 117 9.10 -5.14 -8.61
CA ASN A 117 8.92 -4.13 -7.55
C ASN A 117 7.56 -3.44 -7.62
N ARG A 118 7.01 -3.25 -8.82
CA ARG A 118 5.70 -2.63 -8.98
C ARG A 118 4.57 -3.57 -8.60
N ALA A 119 4.62 -4.81 -9.05
CA ALA A 119 3.67 -5.84 -8.66
C ALA A 119 3.70 -6.10 -7.15
N LEU A 120 4.89 -6.08 -6.54
CA LEU A 120 5.02 -6.19 -5.08
C LEU A 120 4.35 -5.01 -4.38
N ALA A 121 4.62 -3.76 -4.79
CA ALA A 121 4.00 -2.57 -4.20
C ALA A 121 2.47 -2.60 -4.33
N GLU A 122 1.95 -2.97 -5.50
CA GLU A 122 0.51 -3.12 -5.74
C GLU A 122 -0.10 -4.24 -4.89
N THR A 123 0.63 -5.33 -4.65
CA THR A 123 0.18 -6.44 -3.81
C THR A 123 0.19 -6.06 -2.33
N LEU A 124 1.20 -5.35 -1.86
CA LEU A 124 1.30 -4.90 -0.47
C LEU A 124 0.18 -3.94 -0.08
N ILE A 125 -0.21 -3.03 -0.97
CA ILE A 125 -1.32 -2.09 -0.73
C ILE A 125 -2.66 -2.73 -1.07
N GLY A 126 -2.74 -3.41 -2.22
CA GLY A 126 -3.98 -3.98 -2.75
C GLY A 126 -4.46 -5.24 -2.02
N GLY A 127 -3.58 -5.85 -1.24
CA GLY A 127 -3.84 -7.14 -0.61
C GLY A 127 -3.65 -8.33 -1.57
N LEU A 128 -3.64 -9.53 -0.99
CA LEU A 128 -3.53 -10.81 -1.70
C LEU A 128 -4.51 -11.80 -1.10
N SER A 129 -5.45 -12.28 -1.90
CA SER A 129 -6.39 -13.32 -1.46
C SER A 129 -5.83 -14.72 -1.71
N THR A 130 -6.38 -15.71 -1.00
CA THR A 130 -6.06 -17.13 -1.19
C THR A 130 -6.36 -17.62 -2.62
N LEU A 131 -7.33 -17.00 -3.30
CA LEU A 131 -7.69 -17.33 -4.69
C LEU A 131 -6.65 -16.87 -5.71
N GLU A 132 -5.98 -15.78 -5.43
CA GLU A 132 -4.99 -15.17 -6.32
C GLU A 132 -3.61 -15.78 -6.16
N PHE A 133 -3.39 -16.49 -5.05
CA PHE A 133 -2.11 -17.14 -4.80
C PHE A 133 -1.95 -18.37 -5.72
N PRO A 134 -0.81 -18.49 -6.43
CA PRO A 134 -0.61 -19.61 -7.36
C PRO A 134 -0.61 -20.97 -6.66
N GLU A 135 -1.45 -21.89 -7.12
CA GLU A 135 -1.52 -23.25 -6.57
C GLU A 135 -0.20 -24.03 -6.71
N SER A 136 0.55 -23.73 -7.76
CA SER A 136 1.88 -24.31 -7.99
C SER A 136 2.91 -23.96 -6.92
N VAL A 137 2.72 -22.85 -6.21
CA VAL A 137 3.61 -22.41 -5.13
C VAL A 137 3.06 -22.84 -3.77
N GLY A 138 1.75 -22.68 -3.55
CA GLY A 138 1.11 -22.94 -2.25
C GLY A 138 0.92 -24.42 -1.90
N GLY A 139 0.80 -25.28 -2.90
CA GLY A 139 0.67 -26.73 -2.70
C GLY A 139 -0.40 -27.14 -1.68
N LYS A 140 -0.07 -28.11 -0.84
CA LYS A 140 -0.98 -28.60 0.21
C LYS A 140 -1.24 -27.58 1.32
N ALA A 141 -0.27 -26.72 1.64
CA ALA A 141 -0.42 -25.70 2.66
C ALA A 141 -1.50 -24.67 2.28
N LEU A 142 -1.55 -24.24 1.02
CA LEU A 142 -2.60 -23.39 0.50
C LEU A 142 -3.99 -24.04 0.58
N GLN A 143 -4.09 -25.36 0.29
CA GLN A 143 -5.34 -26.07 0.40
C GLN A 143 -5.86 -26.09 1.85
N VAL A 144 -4.98 -26.34 2.82
CA VAL A 144 -5.34 -26.29 4.24
C VAL A 144 -5.84 -24.90 4.65
N VAL A 145 -5.17 -23.83 4.18
CA VAL A 145 -5.62 -22.45 4.44
C VAL A 145 -7.00 -22.20 3.81
N LYS A 146 -7.20 -22.59 2.55
CA LYS A 146 -8.50 -22.44 1.86
C LYS A 146 -9.63 -23.20 2.56
N GLU A 147 -9.35 -24.40 3.08
CA GLU A 147 -10.33 -25.22 3.81
C GLU A 147 -10.65 -24.65 5.20
N ALA A 148 -9.65 -24.12 5.90
CA ALA A 148 -9.82 -23.60 7.25
C ALA A 148 -10.49 -22.21 7.30
N ALA A 149 -10.14 -21.36 6.36
CA ALA A 149 -10.45 -19.92 6.39
C ALA A 149 -11.51 -19.51 5.34
N GLY A 150 -11.80 -20.38 4.39
CA GLY A 150 -12.72 -20.12 3.28
C GLY A 150 -12.05 -19.45 2.07
N VAL A 151 -12.78 -19.46 0.96
CA VAL A 151 -12.26 -19.12 -0.37
C VAL A 151 -11.96 -17.62 -0.53
N THR A 152 -12.42 -16.78 0.40
CA THR A 152 -12.33 -15.30 0.30
C THR A 152 -11.39 -14.68 1.32
N GLU A 153 -10.57 -15.47 2.00
CA GLU A 153 -9.65 -14.93 2.99
C GLU A 153 -8.44 -14.27 2.34
N TYR A 154 -7.95 -13.24 3.00
CA TYR A 154 -6.76 -12.52 2.57
C TYR A 154 -5.53 -13.07 3.27
N LEU A 155 -4.54 -13.48 2.49
CA LEU A 155 -3.17 -13.73 2.96
C LEU A 155 -2.47 -12.43 3.35
N LEU A 156 -2.75 -11.36 2.60
CA LEU A 156 -2.42 -9.99 2.93
C LEU A 156 -3.70 -9.17 2.84
N PRO A 157 -4.12 -8.50 3.90
CA PRO A 157 -5.33 -7.67 3.86
C PRO A 157 -5.15 -6.49 2.92
N PRO A 158 -6.21 -6.03 2.23
CA PRO A 158 -6.18 -4.79 1.48
C PRO A 158 -6.08 -3.60 2.44
N LEU A 159 -5.38 -2.56 2.01
CA LEU A 159 -5.14 -1.34 2.78
C LEU A 159 -5.82 -0.13 2.13
N PRO A 160 -7.16 -0.07 2.04
CA PRO A 160 -7.86 1.04 1.36
C PRO A 160 -7.64 2.37 2.08
N ASN A 161 -7.38 2.36 3.39
CA ASN A 161 -7.10 3.57 4.18
C ASN A 161 -5.77 4.26 3.81
N THR A 162 -4.92 3.65 3.00
CA THR A 162 -3.75 4.35 2.42
C THR A 162 -4.15 5.51 1.51
N LEU A 163 -5.40 5.60 1.08
CA LEU A 163 -5.97 6.78 0.39
C LEU A 163 -5.80 8.05 1.24
N TYR A 164 -5.92 7.93 2.55
CA TYR A 164 -5.82 9.01 3.52
C TYR A 164 -4.38 9.12 4.05
N THR A 165 -3.47 9.57 3.19
CA THR A 165 -2.02 9.62 3.48
C THR A 165 -1.65 10.48 4.68
N ARG A 166 -2.53 11.39 5.10
CA ARG A 166 -2.32 12.24 6.26
C ARG A 166 -2.66 11.54 7.58
N ASP A 167 -3.67 10.68 7.60
CA ASP A 167 -4.21 10.13 8.85
C ASP A 167 -3.26 9.12 9.50
N THR A 168 -2.41 8.49 8.71
CA THR A 168 -1.44 7.49 9.18
C THR A 168 -0.12 8.10 9.67
N THR A 169 0.14 9.39 9.40
CA THR A 169 1.40 10.05 9.74
C THR A 169 1.17 11.49 10.17
N CYS A 170 1.84 11.93 11.24
CA CYS A 170 1.81 13.31 11.67
C CYS A 170 3.20 13.95 11.46
N TRP A 171 3.28 14.91 10.54
CA TRP A 171 4.50 15.63 10.24
C TRP A 171 4.55 16.95 11.01
N ILE A 172 5.55 17.12 11.85
CA ILE A 172 5.74 18.33 12.66
C ILE A 172 7.18 18.79 12.51
N TYR A 173 7.38 19.98 11.99
CA TYR A 173 8.69 20.53 11.66
C TYR A 173 9.50 19.56 10.80
N GLY A 174 10.65 19.12 11.25
CA GLY A 174 11.52 18.18 10.55
C GLY A 174 11.35 16.72 10.98
N GLY A 175 10.28 16.38 11.70
CA GLY A 175 10.00 15.04 12.17
C GLY A 175 8.66 14.47 11.68
N VAL A 176 8.51 13.17 11.81
CA VAL A 176 7.27 12.45 11.56
C VAL A 176 7.01 11.46 12.71
N THR A 177 5.77 11.41 13.17
CA THR A 177 5.29 10.36 14.08
C THR A 177 4.33 9.43 13.33
N LEU A 178 4.39 8.15 13.67
CA LEU A 178 3.53 7.08 13.14
C LEU A 178 2.53 6.67 14.22
#